data_df19ee8cfd5fa24982fc2c4b44bd16fc
#
_entry.id   df19ee8cfd5fa24982fc2c4b44bd16fc
#
_cell.length_a   1.000
_cell.length_b   1.000
_cell.length_c   1.000
_cell.angle_alpha   90.00
_cell.angle_beta   90.00
_cell.angle_gamma   90.00
#
_symmetry.space_group_name_H-M   'P 1'
#
loop_
_entity.id
_entity.type
_entity.pdbx_description
1 polymer ?
#
loop_
_entity_poly.entity_id
_entity_poly.type
_entity_poly.pdbx_seq_one_letter_code
_entity_poly.pdbx_strand_id
1 'polypeptide(L)'
;MSNSLHPRPHLLAVATAVPPFLLDQNTVVERIKRLFGRSPELDRLLPVFANSGIGRRYSCVPLEWYDAAHGWADRNRLYLDSALDLVETAARAALRRTHRRPEEIGAIVSVSTTGIATPSLDARLIERIGLRPQVRRLPIFGLGCAGGVIGLSRAAAEAAMAPGETVLFVVVELCALWFRRDDLSKSNIVATALFGDGAAAALLSTDGVGPEIAATGEHTWPGSLAVMGWEVADDGLRSLMSIDIPHLVATRLGDAASWFLARHGLTLDDVDRFVCHPGGAKVVTALERAFALPPGALDDSRRVLRDYGNMSAATVMFLLERLLALGRGNGPDWRRALANALGPGFSAAFLTLENR
;
A
#
# COMPACT_ATOMS: atom_id res chain seq x y z
N MET A 1 7.08 9.29 -31.46
CA MET A 1 6.46 10.47 -30.81
C MET A 1 5.02 10.12 -30.52
N SER A 2 4.71 9.65 -29.30
CA SER A 2 3.33 9.40 -28.87
C SER A 2 2.73 10.72 -28.40
N ASN A 3 1.98 11.37 -29.29
CA ASN A 3 1.08 12.44 -28.88
C ASN A 3 -0.06 11.80 -28.10
N SER A 4 0.04 11.72 -26.78
CA SER A 4 -1.11 11.35 -25.95
C SER A 4 -2.15 12.47 -26.11
N LEU A 5 -3.31 12.12 -26.68
CA LEU A 5 -4.45 13.02 -26.89
C LEU A 5 -5.05 13.55 -25.57
N HIS A 6 -4.60 13.07 -24.43
CA HIS A 6 -5.10 13.46 -23.11
C HIS A 6 -4.00 14.14 -22.29
N PRO A 7 -4.32 15.22 -21.55
CA PRO A 7 -3.39 15.84 -20.63
C PRO A 7 -3.01 14.85 -19.52
N ARG A 8 -1.74 14.90 -19.13
CA ARG A 8 -1.23 14.02 -18.07
C ARG A 8 -1.62 14.55 -16.69
N PRO A 9 -2.06 13.67 -15.79
CA PRO A 9 -2.43 14.10 -14.45
C PRO A 9 -1.21 14.30 -13.56
N HIS A 10 -1.31 15.28 -12.66
CA HIS A 10 -0.33 15.56 -11.62
C HIS A 10 -0.77 14.93 -10.29
N LEU A 11 0.17 14.44 -9.54
CA LEU A 11 -0.01 14.02 -8.14
C LEU A 11 0.13 15.27 -7.25
N LEU A 12 -0.99 15.89 -6.88
CA LEU A 12 -1.03 17.17 -6.18
C LEU A 12 -0.65 17.06 -4.70
N ALA A 13 -1.09 16.00 -4.06
CA ALA A 13 -0.78 15.73 -2.66
C ALA A 13 -0.96 14.23 -2.35
N VAL A 14 -0.21 13.78 -1.35
CA VAL A 14 -0.44 12.53 -0.64
C VAL A 14 -0.49 12.84 0.85
N ALA A 15 -1.44 12.24 1.56
CA ALA A 15 -1.53 12.31 3.02
C ALA A 15 -1.81 10.92 3.59
N THR A 16 -1.19 10.61 4.71
CA THR A 16 -1.28 9.31 5.37
C THR A 16 -1.96 9.40 6.72
N ALA A 17 -2.52 8.29 7.18
CA ALA A 17 -3.10 8.16 8.51
C ALA A 17 -2.80 6.78 9.08
N VAL A 18 -2.59 6.72 10.40
CA VAL A 18 -2.41 5.49 11.15
C VAL A 18 -3.42 5.42 12.28
N PRO A 19 -3.86 4.21 12.67
CA PRO A 19 -4.77 4.05 13.81
C PRO A 19 -4.06 4.31 15.15
N PRO A 20 -4.81 4.39 16.27
CA PRO A 20 -4.30 4.94 17.51
C PRO A 20 -3.34 4.03 18.29
N PHE A 21 -3.36 2.71 18.07
CA PHE A 21 -2.59 1.80 18.92
C PHE A 21 -1.24 1.47 18.29
N LEU A 22 -0.17 1.92 18.94
CA LEU A 22 1.21 1.60 18.60
C LEU A 22 1.56 0.22 19.16
N LEU A 23 2.03 -0.69 18.31
CA LEU A 23 2.52 -2.01 18.65
C LEU A 23 4.03 -2.08 18.48
N ASP A 24 4.78 -2.09 19.59
CA ASP A 24 6.21 -2.39 19.59
C ASP A 24 6.46 -3.86 19.26
N GLN A 25 7.48 -4.15 18.43
CA GLN A 25 7.74 -5.51 17.95
C GLN A 25 8.09 -6.48 19.08
N ASN A 26 8.86 -6.04 20.09
CA ASN A 26 9.23 -6.90 21.23
C ASN A 26 8.00 -7.22 22.09
N THR A 27 7.13 -6.23 22.29
CA THR A 27 5.86 -6.42 23.01
C THR A 27 4.95 -7.43 22.29
N VAL A 28 4.91 -7.40 20.96
CA VAL A 28 4.18 -8.40 20.16
C VAL A 28 4.79 -9.78 20.33
N VAL A 29 6.12 -9.92 20.30
CA VAL A 29 6.81 -11.22 20.54
C VAL A 29 6.44 -11.80 21.89
N GLU A 30 6.46 -10.98 22.96
CA GLU A 30 6.09 -11.46 24.29
C GLU A 30 4.60 -11.85 24.38
N ARG A 31 3.73 -11.17 23.64
CA ARG A 31 2.32 -11.55 23.54
C ARG A 31 2.15 -12.90 22.82
N ILE A 32 2.86 -13.13 21.71
CA ILE A 32 2.84 -14.39 20.96
C ILE A 32 3.31 -15.54 21.83
N LYS A 33 4.43 -15.39 22.57
CA LYS A 33 4.91 -16.40 23.51
C LYS A 33 3.87 -16.76 24.59
N ARG A 34 3.10 -15.76 25.05
CA ARG A 34 2.04 -15.95 26.03
C ARG A 34 0.84 -16.69 25.45
N LEU A 35 0.39 -16.32 24.24
CA LEU A 35 -0.77 -16.90 23.57
C LEU A 35 -0.55 -18.37 23.17
N PHE A 36 0.61 -18.68 22.61
CA PHE A 36 0.90 -20.02 22.09
C PHE A 36 1.67 -20.92 23.08
N GLY A 37 2.11 -20.36 24.22
CA GLY A 37 2.94 -21.09 25.17
C GLY A 37 4.34 -21.39 24.63
N ARG A 38 5.11 -22.21 25.38
CA ARG A 38 6.44 -22.65 24.95
C ARG A 38 6.31 -23.92 24.12
N SER A 39 6.82 -23.93 22.89
CA SER A 39 6.89 -25.10 22.03
C SER A 39 8.11 -25.02 21.11
N PRO A 40 8.74 -26.15 20.77
CA PRO A 40 9.85 -26.19 19.82
C PRO A 40 9.46 -25.66 18.43
N GLU A 41 8.18 -25.74 18.09
CA GLU A 41 7.64 -25.20 16.83
C GLU A 41 7.63 -23.67 16.84
N LEU A 42 7.12 -23.06 17.90
CA LEU A 42 7.13 -21.59 18.06
C LEU A 42 8.58 -21.08 18.10
N ASP A 43 9.47 -21.71 18.86
CA ASP A 43 10.87 -21.28 18.99
C ASP A 43 11.60 -21.22 17.63
N ARG A 44 11.25 -22.12 16.70
CA ARG A 44 11.77 -22.10 15.31
C ARG A 44 11.22 -20.93 14.48
N LEU A 45 10.05 -20.40 14.81
CA LEU A 45 9.39 -19.33 14.09
C LEU A 45 9.72 -17.93 14.63
N LEU A 46 10.01 -17.82 15.94
CA LEU A 46 10.30 -16.52 16.59
C LEU A 46 11.39 -15.67 15.92
N PRO A 47 12.47 -16.23 15.31
CA PRO A 47 13.46 -15.42 14.61
C PRO A 47 12.90 -14.56 13.47
N VAL A 48 11.69 -14.86 12.95
CA VAL A 48 11.06 -14.04 11.91
C VAL A 48 10.80 -12.61 12.38
N PHE A 49 10.47 -12.42 13.65
CA PHE A 49 10.22 -11.09 14.22
C PHE A 49 11.48 -10.21 14.20
N ALA A 50 12.61 -10.74 14.64
CA ALA A 50 13.89 -10.02 14.61
C ALA A 50 14.36 -9.76 13.17
N ASN A 51 14.09 -10.71 12.24
CA ASN A 51 14.52 -10.64 10.84
C ASN A 51 13.54 -9.87 9.93
N SER A 52 12.39 -9.42 10.46
CA SER A 52 11.36 -8.72 9.69
C SER A 52 11.78 -7.33 9.25
N GLY A 53 12.70 -6.70 9.98
CA GLY A 53 13.10 -5.31 9.79
C GLY A 53 12.10 -4.30 10.41
N ILE A 54 11.14 -4.78 11.21
CA ILE A 54 10.10 -3.96 11.83
C ILE A 54 10.46 -3.69 13.29
N GLY A 55 10.43 -2.43 13.70
CA GLY A 55 10.56 -2.01 15.10
C GLY A 55 9.20 -1.78 15.75
N ARG A 56 8.29 -1.18 14.99
CA ARG A 56 6.94 -0.85 15.45
C ARG A 56 5.94 -0.83 14.29
N ARG A 57 4.67 -0.91 14.62
CA ARG A 57 3.55 -0.79 13.68
C ARG A 57 2.32 -0.28 14.41
N TYR A 58 1.26 -0.02 13.66
CA TYR A 58 0.00 0.49 14.20
C TYR A 58 -1.11 -0.54 14.02
N SER A 59 -2.10 -0.50 14.92
CA SER A 59 -3.28 -1.34 14.89
C SER A 59 -4.53 -0.53 15.24
N CYS A 60 -5.66 -0.85 14.62
CA CYS A 60 -6.94 -0.25 14.96
C CYS A 60 -7.53 -0.76 16.28
N VAL A 61 -6.93 -1.79 16.87
CA VAL A 61 -7.31 -2.36 18.18
C VAL A 61 -6.10 -2.44 19.10
N PRO A 62 -6.29 -2.37 20.43
CA PRO A 62 -5.19 -2.53 21.38
C PRO A 62 -4.68 -3.98 21.40
N LEU A 63 -3.47 -4.19 21.89
CA LEU A 63 -2.83 -5.51 21.89
C LEU A 63 -3.61 -6.56 22.70
N GLU A 64 -4.34 -6.14 23.74
CA GLU A 64 -5.18 -6.98 24.58
C GLU A 64 -6.38 -7.57 23.84
N TRP A 65 -6.84 -6.90 22.79
CA TRP A 65 -7.94 -7.40 21.96
C TRP A 65 -7.63 -8.79 21.36
N TYR A 66 -6.37 -9.05 21.04
CA TYR A 66 -5.93 -10.33 20.47
C TYR A 66 -5.93 -11.51 21.46
N ASP A 67 -6.18 -11.26 22.75
CA ASP A 67 -6.30 -12.34 23.77
C ASP A 67 -7.62 -13.10 23.66
N ALA A 68 -8.63 -12.51 23.04
CA ALA A 68 -9.94 -13.13 22.82
C ALA A 68 -10.09 -13.67 21.39
N ALA A 69 -10.99 -14.62 21.20
CA ALA A 69 -11.41 -15.07 19.88
C ALA A 69 -12.41 -14.08 19.29
N HIS A 70 -12.21 -13.70 18.03
CA HIS A 70 -13.10 -12.82 17.29
C HIS A 70 -13.47 -13.44 15.95
N GLY A 71 -14.76 -13.51 15.67
CA GLY A 71 -15.26 -14.02 14.41
C GLY A 71 -15.22 -12.98 13.28
N TRP A 72 -15.63 -13.43 12.10
CA TRP A 72 -15.70 -12.60 10.90
C TRP A 72 -16.50 -11.30 11.11
N ALA A 73 -17.68 -11.39 11.69
CA ALA A 73 -18.57 -10.24 11.88
C ALA A 73 -17.96 -9.15 12.78
N ASP A 74 -17.30 -9.54 13.88
CA ASP A 74 -16.64 -8.60 14.79
C ASP A 74 -15.48 -7.89 14.11
N ARG A 75 -14.61 -8.65 13.43
CA ARG A 75 -13.46 -8.10 12.72
C ARG A 75 -13.91 -7.14 11.62
N ASN A 76 -14.93 -7.52 10.85
CA ASN A 76 -15.41 -6.69 9.74
C ASN A 76 -16.17 -5.44 10.23
N ARG A 77 -16.85 -5.49 11.38
CA ARG A 77 -17.43 -4.29 12.00
C ARG A 77 -16.33 -3.30 12.40
N LEU A 78 -15.29 -3.76 13.11
CA LEU A 78 -14.13 -2.94 13.48
C LEU A 78 -13.41 -2.38 12.24
N TYR A 79 -13.29 -3.19 11.19
CA TYR A 79 -12.76 -2.73 9.90
C TYR A 79 -13.57 -1.56 9.35
N LEU A 80 -14.91 -1.68 9.28
CA LEU A 80 -15.75 -0.63 8.71
C LEU A 80 -15.59 0.70 9.45
N ASP A 81 -15.65 0.66 10.78
CA ASP A 81 -15.56 1.86 11.62
C ASP A 81 -14.17 2.51 11.51
N SER A 82 -13.12 1.72 11.73
CA SER A 82 -11.74 2.22 11.73
C SER A 82 -11.27 2.63 10.33
N ALA A 83 -11.65 1.89 9.28
CA ALA A 83 -11.27 2.22 7.92
C ALA A 83 -11.86 3.56 7.49
N LEU A 84 -13.14 3.83 7.82
CA LEU A 84 -13.78 5.09 7.51
C LEU A 84 -13.10 6.28 8.22
N ASP A 85 -12.79 6.14 9.50
CA ASP A 85 -12.12 7.20 10.28
C ASP A 85 -10.73 7.53 9.69
N LEU A 86 -9.99 6.50 9.30
CA LEU A 86 -8.66 6.66 8.72
C LEU A 86 -8.69 7.29 7.32
N VAL A 87 -9.58 6.82 6.43
CA VAL A 87 -9.67 7.40 5.08
C VAL A 87 -10.21 8.82 5.12
N GLU A 88 -11.15 9.15 6.03
CA GLU A 88 -11.60 10.51 6.25
C GLU A 88 -10.45 11.40 6.71
N THR A 89 -9.67 10.96 7.70
CA THR A 89 -8.51 11.68 8.22
C THR A 89 -7.51 11.99 7.12
N ALA A 90 -7.14 10.98 6.32
CA ALA A 90 -6.21 11.11 5.21
C ALA A 90 -6.78 12.01 4.10
N ALA A 91 -8.05 11.83 3.70
CA ALA A 91 -8.70 12.63 2.67
C ALA A 91 -8.77 14.11 3.05
N ARG A 92 -9.22 14.42 4.27
CA ARG A 92 -9.25 15.81 4.76
C ARG A 92 -7.85 16.43 4.84
N ALA A 93 -6.82 15.65 5.18
CA ALA A 93 -5.45 16.14 5.19
C ALA A 93 -4.94 16.43 3.77
N ALA A 94 -5.24 15.58 2.77
CA ALA A 94 -4.89 15.81 1.37
C ALA A 94 -5.59 17.06 0.80
N LEU A 95 -6.90 17.23 1.09
CA LEU A 95 -7.67 18.42 0.68
C LEU A 95 -7.06 19.70 1.27
N ARG A 96 -6.72 19.71 2.57
CA ARG A 96 -6.06 20.88 3.19
C ARG A 96 -4.71 21.22 2.56
N ARG A 97 -3.90 20.22 2.18
CA ARG A 97 -2.58 20.43 1.57
C ARG A 97 -2.66 21.11 0.19
N THR A 98 -3.76 20.94 -0.50
CA THR A 98 -3.99 21.50 -1.86
C THR A 98 -4.95 22.67 -1.86
N HIS A 99 -5.51 23.05 -0.71
CA HIS A 99 -6.57 24.05 -0.59
C HIS A 99 -7.80 23.73 -1.46
N ARG A 100 -8.03 22.45 -1.79
CA ARG A 100 -9.22 21.99 -2.52
C ARG A 100 -10.37 21.72 -1.54
N ARG A 101 -11.58 22.03 -2.01
CA ARG A 101 -12.81 21.79 -1.26
C ARG A 101 -13.40 20.44 -1.68
N PRO A 102 -14.15 19.75 -0.79
CA PRO A 102 -14.79 18.46 -1.11
C PRO A 102 -15.68 18.52 -2.36
N GLU A 103 -16.37 19.62 -2.61
CA GLU A 103 -17.29 19.79 -3.74
C GLU A 103 -16.55 19.85 -5.09
N GLU A 104 -15.24 20.09 -5.10
CA GLU A 104 -14.41 20.10 -6.32
C GLU A 104 -14.01 18.69 -6.76
N ILE A 105 -14.26 17.66 -5.94
CA ILE A 105 -13.96 16.27 -6.28
C ILE A 105 -14.94 15.73 -7.31
N GLY A 106 -14.43 15.37 -8.49
CA GLY A 106 -15.20 14.80 -9.60
C GLY A 106 -15.29 13.29 -9.59
N ALA A 107 -14.28 12.63 -9.05
CA ALA A 107 -14.26 11.16 -8.91
C ALA A 107 -13.54 10.73 -7.63
N ILE A 108 -13.94 9.57 -7.10
CA ILE A 108 -13.28 8.89 -5.99
C ILE A 108 -12.91 7.47 -6.40
N VAL A 109 -11.64 7.11 -6.22
CA VAL A 109 -11.12 5.75 -6.36
C VAL A 109 -10.77 5.25 -4.98
N SER A 110 -11.34 4.12 -4.56
CA SER A 110 -11.10 3.55 -3.24
C SER A 110 -10.56 2.13 -3.33
N VAL A 111 -9.49 1.83 -2.60
CA VAL A 111 -8.83 0.52 -2.57
C VAL A 111 -8.80 -0.02 -1.16
N SER A 112 -9.25 -1.25 -0.98
CA SER A 112 -9.01 -2.04 0.22
C SER A 112 -9.20 -3.54 -0.07
N THR A 113 -8.45 -4.39 0.64
CA THR A 113 -8.53 -5.86 0.53
C THR A 113 -8.81 -6.52 1.89
N THR A 114 -8.71 -5.77 2.99
CA THR A 114 -8.75 -6.31 4.35
C THR A 114 -10.11 -6.26 5.04
N GLY A 115 -11.17 -6.00 4.29
CA GLY A 115 -12.54 -6.05 4.81
C GLY A 115 -13.57 -5.86 3.70
N ILE A 116 -14.82 -6.15 4.00
CA ILE A 116 -15.94 -6.11 3.05
C ILE A 116 -16.93 -5.02 3.47
N ALA A 117 -17.32 -4.19 2.52
CA ALA A 117 -18.31 -3.12 2.73
C ALA A 117 -19.35 -3.07 1.60
N THR A 118 -20.60 -3.15 1.98
CA THR A 118 -21.75 -2.83 1.12
C THR A 118 -22.76 -2.04 1.95
N PRO A 119 -23.02 -0.72 1.66
CA PRO A 119 -22.33 0.15 0.69
C PRO A 119 -20.84 0.25 0.91
N SER A 120 -20.07 0.43 -0.19
CA SER A 120 -18.61 0.51 -0.18
C SER A 120 -18.08 1.72 0.61
N LEU A 121 -16.78 1.71 0.96
CA LEU A 121 -16.15 2.78 1.75
C LEU A 121 -16.27 4.15 1.10
N ASP A 122 -16.12 4.23 -0.24
CA ASP A 122 -16.29 5.48 -1.00
C ASP A 122 -17.70 6.04 -0.85
N ALA A 123 -18.75 5.19 -0.91
CA ALA A 123 -20.14 5.63 -0.71
C ALA A 123 -20.35 6.26 0.67
N ARG A 124 -19.79 5.63 1.70
CA ARG A 124 -19.87 6.12 3.09
C ARG A 124 -19.04 7.38 3.29
N LEU A 125 -17.91 7.51 2.60
CA LEU A 125 -17.03 8.67 2.68
C LEU A 125 -17.64 9.92 2.04
N ILE A 126 -18.47 9.78 0.98
CA ILE A 126 -19.18 10.89 0.32
C ILE A 126 -19.93 11.73 1.35
N GLU A 127 -20.75 11.08 2.19
CA GLU A 127 -21.52 11.78 3.22
C GLU A 127 -20.63 12.39 4.32
N ARG A 128 -19.60 11.65 4.75
CA ARG A 128 -18.75 12.06 5.87
C ARG A 128 -17.91 13.32 5.55
N ILE A 129 -17.42 13.45 4.34
CA ILE A 129 -16.58 14.59 3.96
C ILE A 129 -17.29 15.66 3.11
N GLY A 130 -18.54 15.39 2.70
CA GLY A 130 -19.37 16.33 1.96
C GLY A 130 -18.99 16.42 0.48
N LEU A 131 -18.73 15.26 -0.18
CA LEU A 131 -18.55 15.24 -1.64
C LEU A 131 -19.89 15.51 -2.33
N ARG A 132 -19.82 16.05 -3.57
CA ARG A 132 -21.02 16.27 -4.38
C ARG A 132 -21.72 14.94 -4.71
N PRO A 133 -23.06 14.90 -4.81
CA PRO A 133 -23.81 13.66 -5.11
C PRO A 133 -23.44 13.03 -6.46
N GLN A 134 -22.91 13.81 -7.40
CA GLN A 134 -22.55 13.37 -8.76
C GLN A 134 -21.12 12.84 -8.85
N VAL A 135 -20.40 12.71 -7.76
CA VAL A 135 -19.03 12.15 -7.77
C VAL A 135 -19.03 10.74 -8.37
N ARG A 136 -18.16 10.51 -9.37
CA ARG A 136 -17.97 9.17 -9.95
C ARG A 136 -17.22 8.29 -8.96
N ARG A 137 -17.54 7.01 -8.91
CA ARG A 137 -17.06 6.07 -7.91
C ARG A 137 -16.40 4.85 -8.53
N LEU A 138 -15.21 4.48 -8.04
CA LEU A 138 -14.50 3.27 -8.44
C LEU A 138 -13.95 2.54 -7.21
N PRO A 139 -14.75 1.69 -6.54
CA PRO A 139 -14.26 0.82 -5.48
C PRO A 139 -13.52 -0.38 -6.08
N ILE A 140 -12.35 -0.70 -5.52
CA ILE A 140 -11.45 -1.77 -5.97
C ILE A 140 -11.13 -2.68 -4.78
N PHE A 141 -11.30 -3.98 -4.99
CA PHE A 141 -11.02 -5.03 -4.02
C PHE A 141 -10.08 -6.09 -4.62
N GLY A 142 -9.28 -6.76 -3.79
CA GLY A 142 -8.54 -7.96 -4.20
C GLY A 142 -7.13 -7.74 -4.75
N LEU A 143 -6.63 -6.50 -4.79
CA LEU A 143 -5.30 -6.18 -5.31
C LEU A 143 -4.16 -6.35 -4.29
N GLY A 144 -4.48 -6.50 -2.99
CA GLY A 144 -3.49 -6.60 -1.92
C GLY A 144 -2.44 -5.51 -2.01
N CYS A 145 -1.17 -5.84 -1.77
CA CYS A 145 -0.08 -4.86 -1.73
C CYS A 145 0.13 -4.06 -3.04
N ALA A 146 -0.28 -4.58 -4.21
CA ALA A 146 -0.22 -3.84 -5.47
C ALA A 146 -1.28 -2.73 -5.57
N GLY A 147 -2.31 -2.78 -4.71
CA GLY A 147 -3.47 -1.89 -4.76
C GLY A 147 -3.15 -0.40 -4.66
N GLY A 148 -2.07 -0.03 -3.95
CA GLY A 148 -1.65 1.38 -3.85
C GLY A 148 -1.19 1.95 -5.20
N VAL A 149 -0.36 1.21 -5.93
CA VAL A 149 0.13 1.64 -7.26
C VAL A 149 -0.96 1.49 -8.33
N ILE A 150 -1.69 0.36 -8.34
CA ILE A 150 -2.76 0.13 -9.32
C ILE A 150 -3.90 1.13 -9.12
N GLY A 151 -4.33 1.36 -7.87
CA GLY A 151 -5.39 2.33 -7.56
C GLY A 151 -5.00 3.75 -7.95
N LEU A 152 -3.75 4.15 -7.69
CA LEU A 152 -3.24 5.45 -8.12
C LEU A 152 -3.21 5.56 -9.65
N SER A 153 -2.86 4.48 -10.36
CA SER A 153 -2.94 4.39 -11.83
C SER A 153 -4.38 4.59 -12.34
N ARG A 154 -5.38 3.98 -11.68
CA ARG A 154 -6.79 4.17 -12.04
C ARG A 154 -7.27 5.59 -11.75
N ALA A 155 -6.85 6.18 -10.63
CA ALA A 155 -7.14 7.58 -10.31
C ALA A 155 -6.52 8.54 -11.34
N ALA A 156 -5.32 8.24 -11.83
CA ALA A 156 -4.69 9.00 -12.90
C ALA A 156 -5.48 8.91 -14.22
N ALA A 157 -5.97 7.72 -14.56
CA ALA A 157 -6.81 7.53 -15.75
C ALA A 157 -8.14 8.30 -15.62
N GLU A 158 -8.79 8.28 -14.47
CA GLU A 158 -9.99 9.09 -14.19
C GLU A 158 -9.73 10.60 -14.35
N ALA A 159 -8.59 11.10 -13.85
CA ALA A 159 -8.21 12.50 -14.00
C ALA A 159 -7.95 12.89 -15.47
N ALA A 160 -7.30 12.01 -16.23
CA ALA A 160 -7.05 12.23 -17.66
C ALA A 160 -8.35 12.23 -18.50
N MET A 161 -9.36 11.43 -18.11
CA MET A 161 -10.67 11.38 -18.78
C MET A 161 -11.53 12.62 -18.55
N ALA A 162 -11.31 13.34 -17.44
CA ALA A 162 -12.07 14.55 -17.08
C ALA A 162 -11.10 15.69 -16.72
N PRO A 163 -10.43 16.30 -17.73
CA PRO A 163 -9.46 17.37 -17.53
C PRO A 163 -10.02 18.52 -16.69
N GLY A 164 -9.22 19.02 -15.75
CA GLY A 164 -9.60 20.08 -14.81
C GLY A 164 -10.35 19.58 -13.56
N GLU A 165 -10.95 18.39 -13.58
CA GLU A 165 -11.54 17.82 -12.36
C GLU A 165 -10.45 17.26 -11.42
N THR A 166 -10.77 17.29 -10.12
CA THR A 166 -9.93 16.68 -9.11
C THR A 166 -10.43 15.27 -8.78
N VAL A 167 -9.52 14.30 -8.78
CA VAL A 167 -9.80 12.92 -8.39
C VAL A 167 -9.23 12.67 -6.99
N LEU A 168 -10.05 12.13 -6.10
CA LEU A 168 -9.63 11.66 -4.78
C LEU A 168 -9.34 10.16 -4.86
N PHE A 169 -8.10 9.76 -4.62
CA PHE A 169 -7.71 8.38 -4.37
C PHE A 169 -7.63 8.14 -2.87
N VAL A 170 -8.24 7.07 -2.38
CA VAL A 170 -8.11 6.61 -0.99
C VAL A 170 -7.77 5.13 -0.93
N VAL A 171 -6.92 4.76 0.02
CA VAL A 171 -6.53 3.37 0.27
C VAL A 171 -6.45 3.11 1.77
N VAL A 172 -6.96 1.99 2.23
CA VAL A 172 -6.91 1.60 3.64
C VAL A 172 -6.76 0.09 3.78
N GLU A 173 -5.86 -0.31 4.68
CA GLU A 173 -5.65 -1.72 5.00
C GLU A 173 -5.50 -1.89 6.51
N LEU A 174 -6.29 -2.78 7.07
CA LEU A 174 -6.29 -3.15 8.49
C LEU A 174 -5.89 -4.63 8.63
N CYS A 175 -4.65 -4.90 8.22
CA CYS A 175 -4.13 -6.28 8.12
C CYS A 175 -3.96 -6.94 9.49
N ALA A 176 -3.69 -6.15 10.54
CA ALA A 176 -3.49 -6.66 11.89
C ALA A 176 -4.77 -7.30 12.49
N LEU A 177 -5.97 -6.91 12.02
CA LEU A 177 -7.24 -7.53 12.45
C LEU A 177 -7.30 -9.03 12.15
N TRP A 178 -6.52 -9.52 11.17
CA TRP A 178 -6.62 -10.91 10.69
C TRP A 178 -5.61 -11.85 11.33
N PHE A 179 -4.92 -11.44 12.41
CA PHE A 179 -4.15 -12.35 13.25
C PHE A 179 -5.04 -13.47 13.80
N ARG A 180 -4.53 -14.72 13.73
CA ARG A 180 -5.23 -15.93 14.15
C ARG A 180 -4.51 -16.53 15.35
N ARG A 181 -5.11 -16.39 16.53
CA ARG A 181 -4.53 -16.82 17.81
C ARG A 181 -4.37 -18.33 17.96
N ASP A 182 -5.13 -19.10 17.18
CA ASP A 182 -5.15 -20.58 17.26
C ASP A 182 -4.43 -21.23 16.06
N ASP A 183 -3.64 -20.44 15.30
CA ASP A 183 -2.93 -20.88 14.09
C ASP A 183 -1.42 -20.64 14.24
N LEU A 184 -0.66 -21.71 14.52
CA LEU A 184 0.81 -21.72 14.58
C LEU A 184 1.47 -21.88 13.21
N SER A 185 0.71 -21.87 12.12
CA SER A 185 1.29 -21.97 10.78
C SER A 185 2.34 -20.88 10.56
N LYS A 186 3.36 -21.23 9.79
CA LYS A 186 4.42 -20.29 9.40
C LYS A 186 3.86 -19.03 8.74
N SER A 187 2.81 -19.18 7.91
CA SER A 187 2.16 -18.07 7.22
C SER A 187 1.55 -17.07 8.21
N ASN A 188 0.81 -17.55 9.21
CA ASN A 188 0.21 -16.70 10.24
C ASN A 188 1.27 -16.00 11.12
N ILE A 189 2.32 -16.72 11.54
CA ILE A 189 3.41 -16.12 12.34
C ILE A 189 4.20 -15.08 11.53
N VAL A 190 4.47 -15.33 10.25
CA VAL A 190 5.10 -14.36 9.35
C VAL A 190 4.20 -13.15 9.15
N ALA A 191 2.90 -13.35 8.89
CA ALA A 191 1.92 -12.26 8.77
C ALA A 191 1.87 -11.42 10.05
N THR A 192 1.85 -12.08 11.22
CA THR A 192 1.87 -11.42 12.54
C THR A 192 3.16 -10.62 12.76
N ALA A 193 4.29 -11.09 12.25
CA ALA A 193 5.55 -10.36 12.36
C ALA A 193 5.63 -9.15 11.42
N LEU A 194 4.88 -9.15 10.30
CA LEU A 194 5.01 -8.16 9.23
C LEU A 194 3.88 -7.12 9.20
N PHE A 195 2.62 -7.54 9.34
CA PHE A 195 1.48 -6.69 9.01
C PHE A 195 1.15 -5.66 10.09
N GLY A 196 0.82 -4.45 9.63
CA GLY A 196 0.27 -3.34 10.38
C GLY A 196 -0.92 -2.73 9.64
N ASP A 197 -1.51 -1.69 10.23
CA ASP A 197 -2.70 -1.00 9.75
C ASP A 197 -2.35 0.42 9.33
N GLY A 198 -2.99 0.91 8.26
CA GLY A 198 -2.82 2.29 7.81
C GLY A 198 -3.69 2.64 6.63
N ALA A 199 -3.80 3.93 6.37
CA ALA A 199 -4.54 4.49 5.26
C ALA A 199 -3.78 5.64 4.61
N ALA A 200 -4.15 5.96 3.39
CA ALA A 200 -3.66 7.14 2.70
C ALA A 200 -4.72 7.71 1.76
N ALA A 201 -4.56 8.98 1.43
CA ALA A 201 -5.30 9.64 0.36
C ALA A 201 -4.34 10.41 -0.55
N ALA A 202 -4.68 10.48 -1.83
CA ALA A 202 -4.00 11.32 -2.79
C ALA A 202 -5.01 12.15 -3.60
N LEU A 203 -4.59 13.32 -4.04
CA LEU A 203 -5.35 14.15 -4.98
C LEU A 203 -4.61 14.23 -6.30
N LEU A 204 -5.34 14.05 -7.38
CA LEU A 204 -4.84 14.08 -8.75
C LEU A 204 -5.72 15.04 -9.59
N SER A 205 -5.08 15.75 -10.50
CA SER A 205 -5.78 16.56 -11.52
C SER A 205 -4.83 16.78 -12.69
N THR A 206 -5.40 17.09 -13.85
CA THR A 206 -4.60 17.62 -14.97
C THR A 206 -4.20 19.09 -14.75
N ASP A 207 -4.87 19.76 -13.79
CA ASP A 207 -4.61 21.14 -13.42
C ASP A 207 -4.02 21.22 -12.02
N GLY A 208 -2.81 21.77 -11.90
CA GLY A 208 -2.16 21.96 -10.61
C GLY A 208 -0.66 21.73 -10.64
N VAL A 209 -0.03 21.82 -9.49
CA VAL A 209 1.42 21.68 -9.32
C VAL A 209 1.74 20.39 -8.56
N GLY A 210 2.61 19.58 -9.14
CA GLY A 210 3.07 18.32 -8.59
C GLY A 210 3.73 17.48 -9.67
N PRO A 211 4.39 16.38 -9.32
CA PRO A 211 4.96 15.48 -10.31
C PRO A 211 3.86 14.89 -11.20
N GLU A 212 4.17 14.82 -12.48
CA GLU A 212 3.31 14.25 -13.51
C GLU A 212 3.34 12.71 -13.42
N ILE A 213 2.18 12.06 -13.47
CA ILE A 213 2.10 10.61 -13.66
C ILE A 213 2.27 10.34 -15.15
N ALA A 214 3.50 9.95 -15.53
CA ALA A 214 3.89 9.88 -16.93
C ALA A 214 3.54 8.55 -17.59
N ALA A 215 3.63 7.45 -16.85
CA ALA A 215 3.30 6.11 -17.34
C ALA A 215 2.83 5.20 -16.20
N THR A 216 1.99 4.21 -16.56
CA THR A 216 1.53 3.17 -15.65
C THR A 216 1.53 1.81 -16.35
N GLY A 217 1.74 0.72 -15.62
CA GLY A 217 1.73 -0.62 -16.17
C GLY A 217 1.61 -1.70 -15.11
N GLU A 218 1.21 -2.87 -15.56
CA GLU A 218 1.01 -4.05 -14.74
C GLU A 218 1.59 -5.28 -15.44
N HIS A 219 2.07 -6.23 -14.67
CA HIS A 219 2.52 -7.52 -15.16
C HIS A 219 2.05 -8.62 -14.20
N THR A 220 1.32 -9.60 -14.70
CA THR A 220 0.89 -10.76 -13.92
C THR A 220 1.57 -12.02 -14.47
N TRP A 221 2.24 -12.78 -13.58
CA TRP A 221 2.93 -14.01 -13.98
C TRP A 221 1.93 -15.17 -14.04
N PRO A 222 1.84 -15.87 -15.15
CA PRO A 222 0.98 -17.04 -15.28
C PRO A 222 1.33 -18.15 -14.27
N GLY A 223 0.33 -18.87 -13.77
CA GLY A 223 0.51 -20.02 -12.87
C GLY A 223 0.97 -19.65 -11.45
N SER A 224 0.77 -18.41 -11.02
CA SER A 224 1.32 -17.88 -9.75
C SER A 224 0.26 -17.49 -8.70
N LEU A 225 -0.98 -17.92 -8.85
CA LEU A 225 -2.08 -17.58 -7.91
C LEU A 225 -1.80 -17.97 -6.45
N ALA A 226 -1.07 -19.07 -6.23
CA ALA A 226 -0.75 -19.59 -4.90
C ALA A 226 0.44 -18.86 -4.21
N VAL A 227 1.09 -17.89 -4.89
CA VAL A 227 2.28 -17.22 -4.36
C VAL A 227 1.94 -16.27 -3.23
N MET A 228 0.85 -15.50 -3.37
CA MET A 228 0.44 -14.47 -2.41
C MET A 228 -1.07 -14.25 -2.48
N GLY A 229 -1.70 -14.04 -1.34
CA GLY A 229 -3.12 -13.69 -1.30
C GLY A 229 -3.75 -13.83 0.08
N TRP A 230 -5.07 -13.76 0.07
CA TRP A 230 -5.92 -14.09 1.21
C TRP A 230 -6.88 -15.21 0.83
N GLU A 231 -6.98 -16.20 1.69
CA GLU A 231 -8.03 -17.22 1.64
C GLU A 231 -9.18 -16.77 2.54
N VAL A 232 -10.41 -16.86 2.04
CA VAL A 232 -11.61 -16.62 2.84
C VAL A 232 -11.95 -17.90 3.59
N ALA A 233 -11.85 -17.87 4.92
CA ALA A 233 -12.22 -18.97 5.81
C ALA A 233 -13.46 -18.61 6.64
N ASP A 234 -14.07 -19.57 7.32
CA ASP A 234 -15.29 -19.36 8.11
C ASP A 234 -15.11 -18.32 9.23
N ASP A 235 -13.92 -18.18 9.76
CA ASP A 235 -13.54 -17.29 10.87
C ASP A 235 -12.80 -16.02 10.42
N GLY A 236 -12.60 -15.81 9.12
CA GLY A 236 -11.94 -14.60 8.61
C GLY A 236 -11.01 -14.85 7.42
N LEU A 237 -10.14 -13.87 7.19
CA LEU A 237 -9.11 -13.97 6.16
C LEU A 237 -7.88 -14.71 6.69
N ARG A 238 -7.35 -15.63 5.88
CA ARG A 238 -6.11 -16.35 6.13
C ARG A 238 -5.05 -15.91 5.12
N SER A 239 -3.93 -15.46 5.61
CA SER A 239 -2.81 -15.01 4.77
C SER A 239 -2.16 -16.19 4.04
N LEU A 240 -1.98 -16.05 2.74
CA LEU A 240 -1.19 -16.92 1.88
C LEU A 240 0.08 -16.19 1.47
N MET A 241 1.25 -16.70 1.86
CA MET A 241 2.55 -16.12 1.49
C MET A 241 3.58 -17.22 1.24
N SER A 242 4.03 -17.34 -0.02
CA SER A 242 5.12 -18.24 -0.36
C SER A 242 6.46 -17.75 0.20
N ILE A 243 7.28 -18.70 0.66
CA ILE A 243 8.66 -18.44 1.05
C ILE A 243 9.51 -17.97 -0.14
N ASP A 244 9.09 -18.29 -1.36
CA ASP A 244 9.82 -18.02 -2.61
C ASP A 244 9.64 -16.57 -3.11
N ILE A 245 8.79 -15.76 -2.47
CA ILE A 245 8.56 -14.38 -2.90
C ILE A 245 9.86 -13.59 -3.11
N PRO A 246 10.84 -13.58 -2.18
CA PRO A 246 12.09 -12.85 -2.40
C PRO A 246 12.90 -13.36 -3.61
N HIS A 247 12.87 -14.68 -3.85
CA HIS A 247 13.53 -15.28 -5.01
C HIS A 247 12.85 -14.87 -6.32
N LEU A 248 11.51 -14.95 -6.38
CA LEU A 248 10.72 -14.53 -7.54
C LEU A 248 10.94 -13.05 -7.86
N VAL A 249 11.00 -12.20 -6.83
CA VAL A 249 11.30 -10.78 -6.99
C VAL A 249 12.70 -10.59 -7.60
N ALA A 250 13.72 -11.21 -7.01
CA ALA A 250 15.10 -11.05 -7.46
C ALA A 250 15.35 -11.53 -8.90
N THR A 251 14.56 -12.52 -9.38
CA THR A 251 14.80 -13.19 -10.68
C THR A 251 13.83 -12.77 -11.78
N ARG A 252 12.68 -12.17 -11.47
CA ARG A 252 11.64 -11.90 -12.48
C ARG A 252 11.22 -10.44 -12.58
N LEU A 253 11.39 -9.66 -11.51
CA LEU A 253 10.86 -8.31 -11.49
C LEU A 253 11.65 -7.36 -12.40
N GLY A 254 12.98 -7.53 -12.50
CA GLY A 254 13.83 -6.71 -13.34
C GLY A 254 13.41 -6.72 -14.81
N ASP A 255 13.11 -7.91 -15.36
CA ASP A 255 12.62 -8.05 -16.73
C ASP A 255 11.26 -7.38 -16.93
N ALA A 256 10.33 -7.55 -15.97
CA ALA A 256 9.01 -6.92 -16.05
C ALA A 256 9.11 -5.39 -16.00
N ALA A 257 9.97 -4.84 -15.14
CA ALA A 257 10.22 -3.40 -15.06
C ALA A 257 10.90 -2.86 -16.33
N SER A 258 11.90 -3.56 -16.84
CA SER A 258 12.59 -3.20 -18.09
C SER A 258 11.62 -3.22 -19.28
N TRP A 259 10.76 -4.23 -19.38
CA TRP A 259 9.71 -4.28 -20.38
C TRP A 259 8.74 -3.10 -20.29
N PHE A 260 8.29 -2.77 -19.05
CA PHE A 260 7.42 -1.61 -18.81
C PHE A 260 8.10 -0.31 -19.25
N LEU A 261 9.34 -0.05 -18.80
CA LEU A 261 10.07 1.17 -19.12
C LEU A 261 10.35 1.31 -20.63
N ALA A 262 10.77 0.23 -21.30
CA ALA A 262 11.07 0.22 -22.73
C ALA A 262 9.87 0.63 -23.60
N ARG A 263 8.65 0.28 -23.22
CA ARG A 263 7.42 0.72 -23.91
C ARG A 263 7.21 2.25 -23.88
N HIS A 264 7.90 2.93 -22.96
CA HIS A 264 7.88 4.38 -22.81
C HIS A 264 9.20 5.04 -23.24
N GLY A 265 10.10 4.27 -23.88
CA GLY A 265 11.40 4.76 -24.37
C GLY A 265 12.39 5.04 -23.21
N LEU A 266 12.24 4.32 -22.10
CA LEU A 266 13.02 4.49 -20.88
C LEU A 266 13.77 3.20 -20.51
N THR A 267 14.81 3.34 -19.70
CA THR A 267 15.55 2.28 -19.06
C THR A 267 15.58 2.49 -17.53
N LEU A 268 16.14 1.56 -16.79
CA LEU A 268 16.33 1.72 -15.33
C LEU A 268 17.32 2.87 -15.01
N ASP A 269 18.28 3.14 -15.90
CA ASP A 269 19.25 4.24 -15.74
C ASP A 269 18.62 5.63 -15.87
N ASP A 270 17.41 5.72 -16.44
CA ASP A 270 16.63 6.95 -16.52
C ASP A 270 15.84 7.26 -15.22
N VAL A 271 15.98 6.42 -14.19
CA VAL A 271 15.21 6.52 -12.93
C VAL A 271 16.12 6.99 -11.79
N ASP A 272 15.84 8.17 -11.25
CA ASP A 272 16.61 8.76 -10.15
C ASP A 272 16.17 8.27 -8.76
N ARG A 273 14.90 7.91 -8.61
CA ARG A 273 14.29 7.48 -7.33
C ARG A 273 13.42 6.25 -7.50
N PHE A 274 13.57 5.31 -6.58
CA PHE A 274 12.77 4.09 -6.53
C PHE A 274 11.86 4.10 -5.30
N VAL A 275 10.56 4.08 -5.53
CA VAL A 275 9.50 4.06 -4.51
C VAL A 275 8.92 2.66 -4.47
N CYS A 276 9.64 1.75 -3.81
CA CYS A 276 9.32 0.32 -3.84
C CYS A 276 8.60 -0.11 -2.57
N HIS A 277 7.41 -0.72 -2.72
CA HIS A 277 6.66 -1.28 -1.60
C HIS A 277 7.50 -2.30 -0.82
N PRO A 278 7.75 -2.09 0.49
CA PRO A 278 8.56 -2.99 1.30
C PRO A 278 7.71 -4.15 1.86
N GLY A 279 7.55 -5.22 1.11
CA GLY A 279 6.79 -6.41 1.55
C GLY A 279 7.40 -7.11 2.78
N GLY A 280 8.70 -6.85 3.09
CA GLY A 280 9.48 -7.35 4.20
C GLY A 280 10.96 -7.13 3.93
N ALA A 281 11.85 -7.24 4.93
CA ALA A 281 13.28 -6.92 4.79
C ALA A 281 13.96 -7.69 3.64
N LYS A 282 13.68 -8.99 3.50
CA LYS A 282 14.22 -9.82 2.41
C LYS A 282 13.71 -9.39 1.04
N VAL A 283 12.47 -8.91 0.96
CA VAL A 283 11.88 -8.41 -0.29
C VAL A 283 12.57 -7.11 -0.69
N VAL A 284 12.85 -6.19 0.24
CA VAL A 284 13.59 -4.95 -0.06
C VAL A 284 14.99 -5.26 -0.63
N THR A 285 15.70 -6.22 -0.04
CA THR A 285 16.99 -6.66 -0.57
C THR A 285 16.87 -7.30 -1.97
N ALA A 286 15.79 -8.05 -2.20
CA ALA A 286 15.51 -8.64 -3.51
C ALA A 286 15.17 -7.58 -4.57
N LEU A 287 14.47 -6.51 -4.19
CA LEU A 287 14.19 -5.35 -5.05
C LEU A 287 15.47 -4.62 -5.47
N GLU A 288 16.41 -4.40 -4.55
CA GLU A 288 17.73 -3.81 -4.90
C GLU A 288 18.47 -4.66 -5.93
N ARG A 289 18.43 -5.99 -5.78
CA ARG A 289 19.02 -6.92 -6.77
C ARG A 289 18.30 -6.89 -8.11
N ALA A 290 16.97 -6.90 -8.09
CA ALA A 290 16.16 -6.91 -9.32
C ALA A 290 16.36 -5.65 -10.18
N PHE A 291 16.60 -4.51 -9.54
CA PHE A 291 16.82 -3.23 -10.21
C PHE A 291 18.31 -2.85 -10.31
N ALA A 292 19.24 -3.77 -9.99
CA ALA A 292 20.68 -3.55 -9.98
C ALA A 292 21.12 -2.31 -9.16
N LEU A 293 20.41 -2.02 -8.07
CA LEU A 293 20.67 -0.90 -7.19
C LEU A 293 21.78 -1.22 -6.18
N PRO A 294 22.57 -0.22 -5.76
CA PRO A 294 23.53 -0.42 -4.68
C PRO A 294 22.80 -0.71 -3.35
N PRO A 295 23.44 -1.44 -2.43
CA PRO A 295 22.89 -1.65 -1.09
C PRO A 295 22.57 -0.31 -0.40
N GLY A 296 21.38 -0.20 0.19
CA GLY A 296 20.91 1.03 0.84
C GLY A 296 20.14 1.99 -0.07
N ALA A 297 20.07 1.75 -1.37
CA ALA A 297 19.29 2.59 -2.28
C ALA A 297 17.79 2.64 -1.92
N LEU A 298 17.28 1.61 -1.25
CA LEU A 298 15.90 1.53 -0.77
C LEU A 298 15.78 1.73 0.75
N ASP A 299 16.64 2.55 1.36
CA ASP A 299 16.58 2.81 2.80
C ASP A 299 15.30 3.52 3.24
N ASP A 300 14.67 4.33 2.40
CA ASP A 300 13.35 4.89 2.69
C ASP A 300 12.28 3.79 2.80
N SER A 301 12.32 2.77 1.94
CA SER A 301 11.47 1.59 2.06
C SER A 301 11.73 0.83 3.38
N ARG A 302 13.00 0.67 3.77
CA ARG A 302 13.37 0.07 5.07
C ARG A 302 12.88 0.90 6.25
N ARG A 303 12.96 2.23 6.18
CA ARG A 303 12.47 3.13 7.24
C ARG A 303 10.96 3.03 7.39
N VAL A 304 10.20 3.06 6.29
CA VAL A 304 8.74 2.88 6.34
C VAL A 304 8.38 1.51 6.90
N LEU A 305 9.05 0.44 6.46
CA LEU A 305 8.84 -0.90 7.01
C LEU A 305 9.13 -0.97 8.53
N ARG A 306 10.25 -0.38 8.98
CA ARG A 306 10.64 -0.35 10.39
C ARG A 306 9.64 0.37 11.26
N ASP A 307 9.11 1.50 10.79
CA ASP A 307 8.31 2.42 11.60
C ASP A 307 6.80 2.16 11.53
N TYR A 308 6.32 1.46 10.49
CA TYR A 308 4.88 1.23 10.24
C TYR A 308 4.53 -0.23 9.96
N GLY A 309 5.51 -1.10 9.72
CA GLY A 309 5.25 -2.45 9.22
C GLY A 309 4.78 -2.47 7.77
N ASN A 310 4.30 -3.63 7.35
CA ASN A 310 3.66 -3.80 6.05
C ASN A 310 2.14 -3.55 6.19
N MET A 311 1.68 -2.40 5.73
CA MET A 311 0.27 -2.00 5.66
C MET A 311 -0.34 -2.32 4.29
N SER A 312 0.11 -3.40 3.63
CA SER A 312 -0.38 -3.81 2.30
C SER A 312 -0.40 -2.64 1.30
N ALA A 313 -1.53 -2.40 0.62
CA ALA A 313 -1.68 -1.35 -0.39
C ALA A 313 -1.34 0.07 0.10
N ALA A 314 -1.57 0.37 1.36
CA ALA A 314 -1.31 1.70 1.91
C ALA A 314 0.18 2.02 2.03
N THR A 315 1.05 1.02 2.19
CA THR A 315 2.48 1.23 2.50
C THR A 315 3.23 2.08 1.48
N VAL A 316 3.01 1.86 0.19
CA VAL A 316 3.69 2.61 -0.88
C VAL A 316 3.32 4.09 -0.87
N MET A 317 2.14 4.44 -0.36
CA MET A 317 1.69 5.83 -0.25
C MET A 317 2.47 6.59 0.82
N PHE A 318 2.91 5.93 1.89
CA PHE A 318 3.82 6.53 2.89
C PHE A 318 5.17 6.88 2.28
N LEU A 319 5.65 6.09 1.34
CA LEU A 319 6.86 6.41 0.58
C LEU A 319 6.63 7.58 -0.39
N LEU A 320 5.49 7.62 -1.07
CA LEU A 320 5.14 8.73 -1.96
C LEU A 320 4.97 10.04 -1.19
N GLU A 321 4.36 10.02 0.00
CA GLU A 321 4.27 11.20 0.86
C GLU A 321 5.67 11.74 1.22
N ARG A 322 6.62 10.86 1.56
CA ARG A 322 8.01 11.23 1.83
C ARG A 322 8.70 11.79 0.59
N LEU A 323 8.54 11.15 -0.57
CA LEU A 323 9.10 11.63 -1.84
C LEU A 323 8.63 13.06 -2.16
N LEU A 324 7.33 13.33 -2.02
CA LEU A 324 6.76 14.67 -2.25
C LEU A 324 7.25 15.71 -1.22
N ALA A 325 7.62 15.29 -0.02
CA ALA A 325 8.18 16.18 1.00
C ALA A 325 9.60 16.62 0.67
N LEU A 326 10.40 15.80 -0.02
CA LEU A 326 11.76 16.15 -0.46
C LEU A 326 11.77 17.28 -1.51
N GLY A 327 10.72 17.40 -2.33
CA GLY A 327 10.60 18.43 -3.37
C GLY A 327 10.18 19.83 -2.89
N ARG A 328 9.98 20.06 -1.59
CA ARG A 328 9.53 21.34 -1.03
C ARG A 328 10.64 22.34 -0.67
N GLY A 329 11.87 22.12 -1.14
CA GLY A 329 13.02 23.01 -0.97
C GLY A 329 13.38 23.77 -2.25
N ASN A 330 14.68 23.95 -2.53
CA ASN A 330 15.22 24.68 -3.70
C ASN A 330 15.03 23.95 -5.06
N GLY A 331 13.97 23.19 -5.24
CA GLY A 331 13.66 22.34 -6.38
C GLY A 331 13.77 20.86 -6.03
N PRO A 332 13.20 19.97 -6.86
CA PRO A 332 13.23 18.53 -6.60
C PRO A 332 14.64 17.96 -6.86
N ASP A 333 15.16 17.19 -5.89
CA ASP A 333 16.39 16.41 -6.02
C ASP A 333 16.29 15.23 -7.01
N TRP A 334 15.22 15.17 -7.80
CA TRP A 334 14.95 14.06 -8.72
C TRP A 334 14.10 14.52 -9.89
N ARG A 335 14.34 13.93 -11.04
CA ARG A 335 13.58 14.18 -12.28
C ARG A 335 12.55 13.08 -12.54
N ARG A 336 12.93 11.82 -12.30
CA ARG A 336 12.03 10.67 -12.52
C ARG A 336 12.08 9.68 -11.37
N ALA A 337 10.90 9.30 -10.88
CA ALA A 337 10.74 8.24 -9.90
C ALA A 337 9.94 7.07 -10.48
N LEU A 338 10.32 5.84 -10.11
CA LEU A 338 9.57 4.61 -10.40
C LEU A 338 8.94 4.11 -9.11
N ALA A 339 7.62 4.18 -9.03
CA ALA A 339 6.85 3.50 -7.98
C ALA A 339 6.55 2.06 -8.41
N ASN A 340 6.75 1.11 -7.47
CA ASN A 340 6.52 -0.30 -7.70
C ASN A 340 5.90 -0.96 -6.47
N ALA A 341 4.96 -1.88 -6.71
CA ALA A 341 4.42 -2.77 -5.70
C ALA A 341 4.12 -4.15 -6.30
N LEU A 342 4.13 -5.16 -5.44
CA LEU A 342 3.81 -6.54 -5.79
C LEU A 342 2.54 -6.96 -5.05
N GLY A 343 1.70 -7.77 -5.68
CA GLY A 343 0.42 -8.19 -5.11
C GLY A 343 -0.02 -9.57 -5.56
N PRO A 344 -1.20 -9.99 -5.08
CA PRO A 344 -1.83 -11.24 -5.49
C PRO A 344 -1.96 -11.36 -7.01
N GLY A 345 -1.84 -12.63 -7.49
CA GLY A 345 -1.99 -12.90 -8.90
C GLY A 345 -0.91 -13.80 -9.52
N PHE A 346 0.33 -13.85 -9.17
CA PHE A 346 1.22 -12.88 -8.55
C PHE A 346 1.49 -11.77 -9.56
N SER A 347 1.45 -10.53 -9.14
CA SER A 347 1.53 -9.40 -10.06
C SER A 347 2.47 -8.31 -9.58
N ALA A 348 3.03 -7.55 -10.53
CA ALA A 348 3.75 -6.31 -10.29
C ALA A 348 2.99 -5.13 -10.90
N ALA A 349 2.97 -4.02 -10.19
CA ALA A 349 2.46 -2.75 -10.66
C ALA A 349 3.60 -1.74 -10.72
N PHE A 350 3.58 -0.89 -11.76
CA PHE A 350 4.58 0.14 -12.03
C PHE A 350 3.89 1.47 -12.33
N LEU A 351 4.50 2.56 -11.87
CA LEU A 351 4.07 3.92 -12.17
C LEU A 351 5.29 4.82 -12.18
N THR A 352 5.47 5.62 -13.24
CA THR A 352 6.51 6.65 -13.28
C THR A 352 5.95 8.02 -12.94
N LEU A 353 6.68 8.74 -12.11
CA LEU A 353 6.46 10.14 -11.79
C LEU A 353 7.56 10.97 -12.43
N GLU A 354 7.20 12.09 -13.06
CA GLU A 354 8.15 13.06 -13.60
C GLU A 354 7.99 14.42 -12.92
N ASN A 355 9.11 14.91 -12.43
CA ASN A 355 9.23 16.25 -11.86
C ASN A 355 9.82 17.15 -12.95
N ARG A 356 9.06 18.14 -13.41
CA ARG A 356 9.46 19.09 -14.48
C ARG A 356 9.66 20.48 -13.93
#